data_feafa994056700a4a5d215bb2a649dc8
#
_entry.id   feafa994056700a4a5d215bb2a649dc8
#
_cell.length_a   1.000
_cell.length_b   1.000
_cell.length_c   1.000
_cell.angle_alpha   90.00
_cell.angle_beta   90.00
_cell.angle_gamma   90.00
#
_symmetry.space_group_name_H-M   'P 1'
#
loop_
_entity.id
_entity.type
_entity.pdbx_description
1 polymer ?
#
loop_
_entity_poly.entity_id
_entity_poly.type
_entity_poly.pdbx_seq_one_letter_code
_entity_poly.pdbx_strand_id
1 'polypeptide(L)'
;MFARVTMSEGKSERVEAGIRSYRENVGPAAKKMAGFKGSYLLVDRKSGKMLGIALWDTQENLRASAKAAAELRAGVTQAAATTKPPTVEIYEVAVQL
;
A
#
# COMPACT_ATOMS: atom_id res chain seq x y z
N MET A 1 -15.09 7.27 5.39
CA MET A 1 -13.68 6.99 5.06
C MET A 1 -13.56 5.60 4.45
N PHE A 2 -12.69 5.43 3.49
CA PHE A 2 -12.51 4.17 2.77
C PHE A 2 -11.06 3.76 2.81
N ALA A 3 -10.79 2.46 2.74
CA ALA A 3 -9.46 1.90 2.80
C ALA A 3 -9.18 1.04 1.58
N ARG A 4 -7.98 1.20 1.00
CA ARG A 4 -7.43 0.23 0.06
C ARG A 4 -6.47 -0.65 0.85
N VAL A 5 -6.72 -1.95 0.82
CA VAL A 5 -5.88 -2.94 1.49
C VAL A 5 -5.16 -3.75 0.42
N THR A 6 -3.84 -3.70 0.45
CA THR A 6 -2.99 -4.39 -0.51
C THR A 6 -2.17 -5.43 0.23
N MET A 7 -2.29 -6.70 -0.19
CA MET A 7 -1.50 -7.78 0.39
C MET A 7 -0.53 -8.32 -0.64
N SER A 8 0.72 -8.49 -0.22
CA SER A 8 1.76 -9.07 -1.06
C SER A 8 2.71 -9.89 -0.20
N GLU A 9 3.45 -10.78 -0.86
CA GLU A 9 4.44 -11.61 -0.18
C GLU A 9 5.72 -11.59 -0.98
N GLY A 10 6.74 -10.96 -0.41
CA GLY A 10 8.07 -10.91 -0.99
C GLY A 10 9.00 -11.89 -0.30
N LYS A 11 10.27 -11.77 -0.58
CA LYS A 11 11.31 -12.55 0.10
C LYS A 11 11.66 -11.88 1.41
N SER A 12 11.84 -12.67 2.47
CA SER A 12 12.12 -12.14 3.81
C SER A 12 13.37 -11.24 3.81
N GLU A 13 14.40 -11.59 3.06
CA GLU A 13 15.62 -10.80 2.96
C GLU A 13 15.45 -9.49 2.17
N ARG A 14 14.31 -9.31 1.49
CA ARG A 14 14.02 -8.11 0.72
C ARG A 14 12.99 -7.19 1.36
N VAL A 15 12.52 -7.53 2.57
CA VAL A 15 11.50 -6.72 3.25
C VAL A 15 11.97 -5.28 3.46
N GLU A 16 13.23 -5.08 3.86
CA GLU A 16 13.75 -3.72 4.06
C GLU A 16 13.74 -2.91 2.77
N ALA A 17 14.04 -3.53 1.63
CA ALA A 17 13.98 -2.85 0.34
C ALA A 17 12.54 -2.43 0.00
N GLY A 18 11.57 -3.28 0.30
CA GLY A 18 10.15 -2.96 0.13
C GLY A 18 9.71 -1.80 1.03
N ILE A 19 10.13 -1.83 2.30
CA ILE A 19 9.83 -0.75 3.25
C ILE A 19 10.41 0.58 2.75
N ARG A 20 11.64 0.56 2.29
CA ARG A 20 12.30 1.76 1.78
C ARG A 20 11.57 2.33 0.56
N SER A 21 11.19 1.47 -0.37
CA SER A 21 10.44 1.88 -1.55
C SER A 21 9.11 2.54 -1.16
N TYR A 22 8.41 1.95 -0.18
CA TYR A 22 7.16 2.51 0.31
C TYR A 22 7.39 3.90 0.94
N ARG A 23 8.36 3.99 1.84
CA ARG A 23 8.66 5.23 2.54
C ARG A 23 9.10 6.35 1.61
N GLU A 24 9.97 6.05 0.65
CA GLU A 24 10.59 7.05 -0.22
C GLU A 24 9.71 7.43 -1.41
N ASN A 25 8.90 6.51 -1.91
CA ASN A 25 8.13 6.73 -3.14
C ASN A 25 6.63 6.85 -2.89
N VAL A 26 6.04 5.90 -2.14
CA VAL A 26 4.59 5.89 -1.91
C VAL A 26 4.17 7.03 -1.00
N GLY A 27 4.85 7.20 0.12
CA GLY A 27 4.48 8.21 1.10
C GLY A 27 4.40 9.62 0.53
N PRO A 28 5.48 10.13 -0.06
CA PRO A 28 5.47 11.49 -0.62
C PRO A 28 4.44 11.68 -1.73
N ALA A 29 4.27 10.67 -2.60
CA ALA A 29 3.31 10.76 -3.70
C ALA A 29 1.87 10.75 -3.18
N ALA A 30 1.56 9.87 -2.22
CA ALA A 30 0.22 9.75 -1.67
C ALA A 30 -0.22 11.03 -0.96
N LYS A 31 0.69 11.67 -0.24
CA LYS A 31 0.38 12.90 0.49
C LYS A 31 -0.08 14.04 -0.41
N LYS A 32 0.25 13.99 -1.70
CA LYS A 32 -0.17 14.99 -2.67
C LYS A 32 -1.50 14.68 -3.32
N MET A 33 -2.06 13.50 -3.07
CA MET A 33 -3.32 13.08 -3.69
C MET A 33 -4.52 13.60 -2.90
N ALA A 34 -5.57 13.99 -3.63
CA ALA A 34 -6.79 14.49 -3.01
C ALA A 34 -7.43 13.41 -2.12
N GLY A 35 -7.78 13.79 -0.91
CA GLY A 35 -8.52 12.92 0.01
C GLY A 35 -7.68 11.90 0.76
N PHE A 36 -6.37 11.87 0.58
CA PHE A 36 -5.51 10.95 1.31
C PHE A 36 -5.51 11.28 2.81
N LYS A 37 -5.75 10.27 3.66
CA LYS A 37 -5.88 10.45 5.12
C LYS A 37 -4.82 9.70 5.91
N GLY A 38 -3.90 9.03 5.27
CA GLY A 38 -2.83 8.30 5.94
C GLY A 38 -2.70 6.89 5.42
N SER A 39 -1.62 6.24 5.80
CA SER A 39 -1.39 4.86 5.41
C SER A 39 -0.50 4.15 6.41
N TYR A 40 -0.56 2.83 6.36
CA TYR A 40 0.30 1.95 7.14
C TYR A 40 0.89 0.91 6.22
N LEU A 41 2.13 0.54 6.49
CA LEU A 41 2.72 -0.65 5.90
C LEU A 41 3.04 -1.61 7.05
N LEU A 42 2.35 -2.73 7.07
CA LEU A 42 2.56 -3.78 8.07
C LEU A 42 3.40 -4.88 7.44
N VAL A 43 4.37 -5.41 8.15
CA VAL A 43 5.25 -6.43 7.61
C VAL A 43 5.42 -7.58 8.59
N ASP A 44 5.53 -8.79 8.05
CA ASP A 44 6.00 -9.95 8.78
C ASP A 44 7.40 -10.27 8.25
N ARG A 45 8.42 -9.97 9.04
CA ARG A 45 9.80 -10.09 8.60
C ARG A 45 10.24 -11.53 8.38
N LYS A 46 9.55 -12.50 8.97
CA LYS A 46 9.90 -13.92 8.81
C LYS A 46 9.42 -14.45 7.48
N SER A 47 8.17 -14.16 7.12
CA SER A 47 7.57 -14.68 5.90
C SER A 47 7.80 -13.80 4.68
N GLY A 48 8.09 -12.50 4.89
CA GLY A 48 8.15 -11.53 3.80
C GLY A 48 6.79 -10.99 3.40
N LYS A 49 5.74 -11.31 4.17
CA LYS A 49 4.39 -10.82 3.90
C LYS A 49 4.29 -9.34 4.25
N MET A 50 3.64 -8.57 3.40
CA MET A 50 3.40 -7.14 3.60
C MET A 50 1.93 -6.83 3.37
N LEU A 51 1.42 -5.89 4.18
CA LEU A 51 0.05 -5.42 4.08
C LEU A 51 0.08 -3.89 4.07
N GLY A 52 -0.33 -3.29 2.98
CA GLY A 52 -0.47 -1.84 2.87
C GLY A 52 -1.90 -1.45 3.10
N ILE A 53 -2.13 -0.44 3.95
CA ILE A 53 -3.46 0.10 4.21
C ILE A 53 -3.40 1.60 3.93
N ALA A 54 -4.13 2.06 2.91
CA ALA A 54 -4.22 3.48 2.58
C ALA A 54 -5.64 3.96 2.84
N LEU A 55 -5.76 5.08 3.56
CA LEU A 55 -7.04 5.64 3.96
C LEU A 55 -7.38 6.86 3.11
N TRP A 56 -8.66 6.95 2.71
CA TRP A 56 -9.17 8.00 1.84
C TRP A 56 -10.47 8.54 2.40
N ASP A 57 -10.71 9.83 2.23
CA ASP A 57 -11.91 10.49 2.77
C ASP A 57 -13.20 10.02 2.07
N THR A 58 -13.14 9.81 0.74
CA THR A 58 -14.29 9.37 -0.04
C THR A 58 -13.90 8.21 -0.96
N GLN A 59 -14.90 7.43 -1.36
CA GLN A 59 -14.71 6.36 -2.33
C GLN A 59 -14.28 6.93 -3.69
N GLU A 60 -14.81 8.09 -4.05
CA GLU A 60 -14.45 8.76 -5.30
C GLU A 60 -12.95 9.09 -5.35
N ASN A 61 -12.41 9.68 -4.28
CA ASN A 61 -10.99 10.01 -4.22
C ASN A 61 -10.13 8.73 -4.20
N LEU A 62 -10.59 7.69 -3.52
CA LEU A 62 -9.91 6.40 -3.54
C LEU A 62 -9.81 5.87 -4.97
N ARG A 63 -10.92 5.88 -5.71
CA ARG A 63 -10.96 5.42 -7.10
C ARG A 63 -10.08 6.26 -8.01
N ALA A 64 -10.07 7.58 -7.81
CA ALA A 64 -9.25 8.48 -8.61
C ALA A 64 -7.76 8.20 -8.45
N SER A 65 -7.34 7.67 -7.30
CA SER A 65 -5.94 7.33 -7.03
C SER A 65 -5.50 6.00 -7.61
N ALA A 66 -6.42 5.19 -8.16
CA ALA A 66 -6.15 3.78 -8.48
C ALA A 66 -4.96 3.58 -9.42
N LYS A 67 -4.87 4.39 -10.48
CA LYS A 67 -3.79 4.24 -11.46
C LYS A 67 -2.42 4.58 -10.84
N ALA A 68 -2.33 5.71 -10.16
CA ALA A 68 -1.10 6.11 -9.50
C ALA A 68 -0.71 5.11 -8.40
N ALA A 69 -1.70 4.63 -7.64
CA ALA A 69 -1.45 3.63 -6.60
C ALA A 69 -0.91 2.33 -7.20
N ALA A 70 -1.42 1.90 -8.35
CA ALA A 70 -0.93 0.68 -9.01
C ALA A 70 0.53 0.84 -9.44
N GLU A 71 0.90 2.00 -9.97
CA GLU A 71 2.27 2.26 -10.38
C GLU A 71 3.23 2.27 -9.18
N LEU A 72 2.83 2.93 -8.09
CA LEU A 72 3.63 2.98 -6.87
C LEU A 72 3.78 1.58 -6.24
N ARG A 73 2.70 0.80 -6.25
CA ARG A 73 2.69 -0.58 -5.75
C ARG A 73 3.67 -1.46 -6.52
N ALA A 74 3.74 -1.29 -7.84
CA ALA A 74 4.65 -2.06 -8.67
C ALA A 74 6.10 -1.85 -8.23
N GLY A 75 6.48 -0.63 -7.86
CA GLY A 75 7.81 -0.34 -7.34
C GLY A 75 8.10 -1.07 -6.04
N VAL A 76 7.13 -1.11 -5.11
CA VAL A 76 7.28 -1.79 -3.83
C VAL A 76 7.39 -3.31 -4.02
N THR A 77 6.53 -3.90 -4.84
CA THR A 77 6.55 -5.34 -5.08
C THR A 77 7.82 -5.78 -5.79
N GLN A 78 8.33 -4.96 -6.70
CA GLN A 78 9.60 -5.23 -7.35
C GLN A 78 10.76 -5.18 -6.35
N ALA A 79 10.80 -4.16 -5.49
CA ALA A 79 11.84 -4.03 -4.48
C ALA A 79 11.83 -5.19 -3.49
N ALA A 80 10.64 -5.64 -3.10
CA ALA A 80 10.46 -6.76 -2.16
C ALA A 80 10.61 -8.13 -2.81
N ALA A 81 10.81 -8.19 -4.13
CA ALA A 81 10.98 -9.42 -4.89
C ALA A 81 9.77 -10.35 -4.73
N THR A 82 8.56 -9.81 -4.89
CA THR A 82 7.35 -10.63 -4.84
C THR A 82 7.26 -11.52 -6.07
N THR A 83 6.77 -12.74 -5.88
CA THR A 83 6.64 -13.72 -6.95
C THR A 83 5.22 -13.86 -7.48
N LYS A 84 4.25 -13.29 -6.76
CA LYS A 84 2.84 -13.33 -7.12
C LYS A 84 2.28 -11.92 -7.22
N PRO A 85 1.27 -11.69 -8.06
CA PRO A 85 0.61 -10.38 -8.08
C PRO A 85 0.02 -10.04 -6.72
N PRO A 86 0.04 -8.77 -6.32
CA PRO A 86 -0.58 -8.36 -5.06
C PRO A 86 -2.11 -8.49 -5.13
N THR A 87 -2.72 -8.76 -3.99
CA THR A 87 -4.17 -8.73 -3.84
C THR A 87 -4.59 -7.36 -3.35
N VAL A 88 -5.56 -6.75 -4.01
CA VAL A 88 -6.05 -5.40 -3.67
C VAL A 88 -7.54 -5.49 -3.36
N GLU A 89 -7.91 -5.02 -2.17
CA GLU A 89 -9.30 -5.00 -1.73
C GLU A 89 -9.66 -3.61 -1.21
N ILE A 90 -10.93 -3.25 -1.35
CA ILE A 90 -11.45 -1.95 -0.96
C ILE A 90 -12.53 -2.16 0.10
N TYR A 91 -12.43 -1.42 1.19
CA TYR A 91 -13.36 -1.51 2.31
C TYR A 91 -13.81 -0.14 2.77
N GLU A 92 -15.02 -0.07 3.29
CA GLU A 92 -15.44 1.09 4.06
C GLU A 92 -14.87 0.97 5.47
N VAL A 93 -14.35 2.07 6.02
CA VAL A 93 -13.93 2.10 7.41
C VAL A 93 -15.18 2.34 8.25
N ALA A 94 -15.69 1.27 8.85
CA ALA A 94 -16.92 1.33 9.64
C ALA A 94 -16.69 1.96 11.02
N VAL A 95 -15.52 1.70 11.62
CA VAL A 95 -15.16 2.21 12.94
C VAL A 95 -13.68 2.54 12.97
N GLN A 96 -13.36 3.72 13.47
CA GLN A 96 -11.97 4.11 13.75
C GLN A 96 -11.94 4.66 15.18
N LEU A 97 -11.25 3.97 16.06
CA LEU A 97 -11.17 4.34 17.47
C LEU A 97 -9.92 5.16 17.80
#